data_7e7eed807f73577f742e1f8c597bf94c
#
_entry.id   7e7eed807f73577f742e1f8c597bf94c
#
_cell.length_a   1.000
_cell.length_b   1.000
_cell.length_c   1.000
_cell.angle_alpha   90.00
_cell.angle_beta   90.00
_cell.angle_gamma   90.00
#
_symmetry.space_group_name_H-M   'P 1'
#
loop_
_entity.id
_entity.type
_entity.pdbx_description
1 polymer ?
#
loop_
_entity_poly.entity_id
_entity_poly.type
_entity_poly.pdbx_seq_one_letter_code
_entity_poly.pdbx_strand_id
1 'polypeptide(L)'
;VKVFDTHVHFPWDQERDVDEIIDELVARATAADVVHLCLLGSRWGDYNERATRAIERFPNLFFGLYGINLDDEGPEQVHEAAARGFRGLKIIMPLKRYDHPDYFPIYEAAEDHDFVCLFHTGVVGGGYDFRVRDPFDPEIIAALKPREEERRERRGYSSAWMEPIALDTIAMSFPYLKIIGAHLGIGYYDIACHIARWRRNVFWDISGGELIRRHVIERNLVPAEISHYKLLYGSDNNTRFEDEIRDWQTVFDLLRLTDEQRERIFYGNAARLFGLVPVEPLPQPEPARAAAGGGS
;
A
#
# COMPACT_ATOMS: atom_id res chain seq x y z
N VAL A 1 -6.38 -1.14 20.09
CA VAL A 1 -5.11 -1.36 19.39
C VAL A 1 -4.83 -0.14 18.55
N LYS A 2 -3.62 0.46 18.68
CA LYS A 2 -3.23 1.53 17.75
C LYS A 2 -3.17 1.00 16.34
N VAL A 3 -3.70 1.77 15.39
CA VAL A 3 -3.73 1.38 13.98
C VAL A 3 -3.03 2.42 13.12
N PHE A 4 -2.18 1.94 12.23
CA PHE A 4 -1.65 2.69 11.10
C PHE A 4 -2.26 2.10 9.84
N ASP A 5 -3.23 2.76 9.26
CA ASP A 5 -3.88 2.31 8.02
C ASP A 5 -3.05 2.74 6.81
N THR A 6 -2.44 1.78 6.13
CA THR A 6 -1.53 2.05 5.01
C THR A 6 -2.22 2.21 3.66
N HIS A 7 -3.56 2.10 3.60
CA HIS A 7 -4.29 2.13 2.33
C HIS A 7 -5.65 2.80 2.47
N VAL A 8 -5.69 4.13 2.33
CA VAL A 8 -6.92 4.92 2.45
C VAL A 8 -7.11 5.82 1.24
N HIS A 9 -8.27 5.73 0.61
CA HIS A 9 -8.65 6.61 -0.49
C HIS A 9 -9.47 7.79 -0.01
N PHE A 10 -9.34 8.94 -0.69
CA PHE A 10 -10.35 9.98 -0.58
C PHE A 10 -11.71 9.47 -1.11
N PRO A 11 -12.84 9.96 -0.56
CA PRO A 11 -14.13 9.78 -1.20
C PRO A 11 -14.10 10.26 -2.65
N TRP A 12 -14.73 9.50 -3.55
CA TRP A 12 -14.78 9.83 -4.99
C TRP A 12 -15.71 11.01 -5.32
N ASP A 13 -16.26 11.67 -4.30
CA ASP A 13 -17.10 12.85 -4.43
C ASP A 13 -16.24 14.09 -4.61
N GLN A 14 -16.16 14.58 -5.84
CA GLN A 14 -15.37 15.76 -6.21
C GLN A 14 -16.12 17.09 -5.96
N GLU A 15 -17.43 17.05 -5.72
CA GLU A 15 -18.25 18.24 -5.54
C GLU A 15 -18.19 18.76 -4.09
N ARG A 16 -17.83 17.89 -3.13
CA ARG A 16 -17.75 18.26 -1.72
C ARG A 16 -16.51 19.07 -1.41
N ASP A 17 -16.64 19.96 -0.43
CA ASP A 17 -15.52 20.72 0.12
C ASP A 17 -14.45 19.78 0.70
N VAL A 18 -13.20 20.02 0.32
CA VAL A 18 -12.08 19.16 0.72
C VAL A 18 -11.80 19.21 2.21
N ASP A 19 -11.99 20.37 2.85
CA ASP A 19 -11.73 20.51 4.27
C ASP A 19 -12.79 19.79 5.11
N GLU A 20 -14.06 19.78 4.67
CA GLU A 20 -15.11 18.97 5.29
C GLU A 20 -14.81 17.46 5.20
N ILE A 21 -14.34 16.99 4.04
CA ILE A 21 -13.94 15.60 3.85
C ILE A 21 -12.77 15.23 4.78
N ILE A 22 -11.78 16.09 4.90
CA ILE A 22 -10.63 15.88 5.78
C ILE A 22 -11.08 15.80 7.24
N ASP A 23 -11.96 16.72 7.69
CA ASP A 23 -12.48 16.74 9.06
C ASP A 23 -13.28 15.46 9.38
N GLU A 24 -14.08 14.97 8.44
CA GLU A 24 -14.77 13.68 8.59
C GLU A 24 -13.80 12.49 8.67
N LEU A 25 -12.76 12.45 7.85
CA LEU A 25 -11.73 11.40 7.92
C LEU A 25 -11.03 11.41 9.28
N VAL A 26 -10.65 12.59 9.77
CA VAL A 26 -10.04 12.76 11.10
C VAL A 26 -10.97 12.27 12.20
N ALA A 27 -12.25 12.65 12.16
CA ALA A 27 -13.22 12.23 13.16
C ALA A 27 -13.40 10.71 13.18
N ARG A 28 -13.52 10.08 12.00
CA ARG A 28 -13.69 8.63 11.86
C ARG A 28 -12.42 7.87 12.30
N ALA A 29 -11.23 8.34 11.90
CA ALA A 29 -9.97 7.77 12.31
C ALA A 29 -9.81 7.81 13.84
N THR A 30 -10.13 8.97 14.45
CA THR A 30 -10.06 9.14 15.90
C THR A 30 -11.00 8.18 16.63
N ALA A 31 -12.26 8.03 16.16
CA ALA A 31 -13.23 7.11 16.74
C ALA A 31 -12.76 5.64 16.69
N ALA A 32 -12.00 5.27 15.67
CA ALA A 32 -11.51 3.92 15.45
C ALA A 32 -10.09 3.63 16.01
N ASP A 33 -9.51 4.53 16.81
CA ASP A 33 -8.11 4.44 17.28
C ASP A 33 -7.07 4.35 16.14
N VAL A 34 -7.39 4.86 14.95
CA VAL A 34 -6.46 4.99 13.84
C VAL A 34 -5.62 6.24 14.06
N VAL A 35 -4.34 6.05 14.31
CA VAL A 35 -3.42 7.14 14.69
C VAL A 35 -2.62 7.70 13.53
N HIS A 36 -2.51 6.93 12.44
CA HIS A 36 -1.89 7.34 11.18
C HIS A 36 -2.64 6.74 9.99
N LEU A 37 -2.69 7.50 8.89
CA LEU A 37 -3.36 7.14 7.64
C LEU A 37 -2.41 7.40 6.46
N CYS A 38 -2.15 6.39 5.63
CA CYS A 38 -1.62 6.61 4.30
C CYS A 38 -2.74 7.03 3.38
N LEU A 39 -2.80 8.31 3.09
CA LEU A 39 -3.79 8.88 2.19
C LEU A 39 -3.27 8.82 0.76
N LEU A 40 -3.99 8.07 -0.08
CA LEU A 40 -3.57 7.82 -1.44
C LEU A 40 -4.05 8.95 -2.36
N GLY A 41 -3.09 9.62 -2.98
CA GLY A 41 -3.33 10.45 -4.14
C GLY A 41 -3.73 9.61 -5.36
N SER A 42 -4.02 10.30 -6.44
CA SER A 42 -4.38 9.64 -7.70
C SER A 42 -3.81 10.44 -8.87
N ARG A 43 -3.42 9.75 -9.92
CA ARG A 43 -3.04 10.36 -11.19
C ARG A 43 -4.25 10.95 -11.96
N TRP A 44 -5.47 10.69 -11.48
CA TRP A 44 -6.71 11.25 -12.04
C TRP A 44 -7.30 12.30 -11.10
N GLY A 45 -7.89 13.33 -11.66
CA GLY A 45 -8.53 14.39 -10.90
C GLY A 45 -7.55 15.18 -10.03
N ASP A 46 -8.06 15.73 -8.94
CA ASP A 46 -7.34 16.61 -8.00
C ASP A 46 -6.92 15.92 -6.69
N TYR A 47 -6.85 14.59 -6.68
CA TYR A 47 -6.61 13.83 -5.43
C TYR A 47 -5.20 14.05 -4.85
N ASN A 48 -4.21 14.36 -5.68
CA ASN A 48 -2.87 14.73 -5.18
C ASN A 48 -2.91 16.07 -4.44
N GLU A 49 -3.70 17.04 -4.92
CA GLU A 49 -3.91 18.34 -4.28
C GLU A 49 -4.68 18.20 -2.97
N ARG A 50 -5.72 17.37 -2.95
CA ARG A 50 -6.49 17.04 -1.73
C ARG A 50 -5.61 16.35 -0.68
N ALA A 51 -4.75 15.43 -1.10
CA ALA A 51 -3.78 14.81 -0.20
C ALA A 51 -2.77 15.81 0.37
N THR A 52 -2.27 16.75 -0.45
CA THR A 52 -1.41 17.84 0.01
C THR A 52 -2.12 18.66 1.08
N ARG A 53 -3.38 19.05 0.85
CA ARG A 53 -4.16 19.81 1.82
C ARG A 53 -4.34 19.08 3.15
N ALA A 54 -4.57 17.76 3.11
CA ALA A 54 -4.68 16.94 4.32
C ALA A 54 -3.35 16.88 5.09
N ILE A 55 -2.23 16.68 4.39
CA ILE A 55 -0.88 16.66 4.99
C ILE A 55 -0.58 17.99 5.69
N GLU A 56 -0.88 19.12 5.03
CA GLU A 56 -0.66 20.46 5.58
C GLU A 56 -1.46 20.71 6.86
N ARG A 57 -2.73 20.27 6.88
CA ARG A 57 -3.61 20.45 8.05
C ARG A 57 -3.28 19.53 9.22
N PHE A 58 -2.92 18.28 8.93
CA PHE A 58 -2.68 17.25 9.94
C PHE A 58 -1.43 16.42 9.65
N PRO A 59 -0.22 17.02 9.69
CA PRO A 59 1.03 16.38 9.24
C PRO A 59 1.46 15.17 10.09
N ASN A 60 0.91 15.02 11.30
CA ASN A 60 1.19 13.88 12.17
C ASN A 60 0.19 12.72 11.98
N LEU A 61 -0.93 12.95 11.29
CA LEU A 61 -1.94 11.94 11.02
C LEU A 61 -1.81 11.39 9.60
N PHE A 62 -1.67 12.28 8.59
CA PHE A 62 -1.66 11.89 7.19
C PHE A 62 -0.24 11.71 6.64
N PHE A 63 0.00 10.53 6.09
CA PHE A 63 1.17 10.17 5.30
C PHE A 63 0.72 10.03 3.85
N GLY A 64 0.88 11.09 3.05
CA GLY A 64 0.43 11.07 1.66
C GLY A 64 1.31 10.17 0.78
N LEU A 65 0.69 9.39 -0.08
CA LEU A 65 1.34 8.72 -1.19
C LEU A 65 0.88 9.39 -2.49
N TYR A 66 1.79 10.02 -3.22
CA TYR A 66 1.50 10.72 -4.47
C TYR A 66 1.08 9.74 -5.55
N GLY A 67 -0.08 9.96 -6.16
CA GLY A 67 -0.56 9.14 -7.27
C GLY A 67 0.17 9.47 -8.56
N ILE A 68 1.22 8.71 -8.88
CA ILE A 68 2.07 8.96 -10.04
C ILE A 68 1.56 8.25 -11.29
N ASN A 69 1.68 8.90 -12.44
CA ASN A 69 1.48 8.32 -13.76
C ASN A 69 2.83 7.89 -14.35
N LEU A 70 3.17 6.60 -14.23
CA LEU A 70 4.46 6.08 -14.71
C LEU A 70 4.72 6.29 -16.20
N ASP A 71 3.66 6.47 -17.01
CA ASP A 71 3.79 6.56 -18.47
C ASP A 71 4.05 7.98 -18.97
N ASP A 72 3.61 8.99 -18.20
CA ASP A 72 3.62 10.40 -18.62
C ASP A 72 4.48 11.29 -17.69
N GLU A 73 4.85 10.80 -16.50
CA GLU A 73 5.62 11.53 -15.50
C GLU A 73 7.00 10.91 -15.29
N GLY A 74 7.92 11.66 -14.70
CA GLY A 74 9.32 11.28 -14.50
C GLY A 74 9.82 11.49 -13.07
N PRO A 75 11.15 11.41 -12.85
CA PRO A 75 11.77 11.64 -11.53
C PRO A 75 11.46 13.02 -10.93
N GLU A 76 11.20 14.02 -11.77
CA GLU A 76 10.89 15.38 -11.34
C GLU A 76 9.63 15.42 -10.47
N GLN A 77 8.62 14.63 -10.82
CA GLN A 77 7.38 14.54 -10.03
C GLN A 77 7.62 13.90 -8.67
N VAL A 78 8.60 12.99 -8.56
CA VAL A 78 8.99 12.41 -7.26
C VAL A 78 9.63 13.49 -6.37
N HIS A 79 10.52 14.33 -6.93
CA HIS A 79 11.15 15.45 -6.21
C HIS A 79 10.10 16.49 -5.77
N GLU A 80 9.15 16.81 -6.65
CA GLU A 80 8.05 17.72 -6.33
C GLU A 80 7.14 17.15 -5.23
N ALA A 81 6.79 15.87 -5.31
CA ALA A 81 6.00 15.19 -4.28
C ALA A 81 6.72 15.25 -2.91
N ALA A 82 8.03 15.00 -2.88
CA ALA A 82 8.83 15.11 -1.66
C ALA A 82 8.79 16.53 -1.07
N ALA A 83 8.93 17.55 -1.91
CA ALA A 83 8.86 18.96 -1.51
C ALA A 83 7.47 19.35 -0.96
N ARG A 84 6.40 18.69 -1.41
CA ARG A 84 5.01 18.84 -0.92
C ARG A 84 4.70 18.03 0.33
N GLY A 85 5.66 17.27 0.88
CA GLY A 85 5.51 16.50 2.11
C GLY A 85 4.97 15.09 1.93
N PHE A 86 4.82 14.59 0.71
CA PHE A 86 4.50 13.20 0.47
C PHE A 86 5.60 12.27 1.00
N ARG A 87 5.23 11.07 1.41
CA ARG A 87 6.12 10.05 1.95
C ARG A 87 6.28 8.84 1.02
N GLY A 88 5.73 8.92 -0.18
CA GLY A 88 5.81 7.84 -1.14
C GLY A 88 4.93 8.03 -2.37
N LEU A 89 4.80 6.95 -3.13
CA LEU A 89 4.06 6.90 -4.38
C LEU A 89 2.94 5.87 -4.32
N LYS A 90 1.77 6.20 -4.88
CA LYS A 90 0.72 5.23 -5.25
C LYS A 90 0.83 4.95 -6.74
N ILE A 91 0.95 3.68 -7.10
CA ILE A 91 1.20 3.23 -8.46
C ILE A 91 0.10 2.23 -8.88
N ILE A 92 -0.57 2.55 -9.99
CA ILE A 92 -1.68 1.75 -10.51
C ILE A 92 -1.87 1.97 -12.01
N MET A 93 -2.31 0.95 -12.73
CA MET A 93 -2.72 0.97 -14.14
C MET A 93 -1.67 1.56 -15.11
N PRO A 94 -0.45 1.05 -15.13
CA PRO A 94 0.55 1.46 -16.12
C PRO A 94 0.20 0.87 -17.50
N LEU A 95 0.81 1.42 -18.55
CA LEU A 95 0.72 0.90 -19.93
C LEU A 95 1.78 -0.15 -20.24
N LYS A 96 2.75 -0.35 -19.35
CA LYS A 96 3.80 -1.37 -19.41
C LYS A 96 3.88 -2.06 -18.06
N ARG A 97 4.48 -3.25 -18.01
CA ARG A 97 4.68 -3.96 -16.74
C ARG A 97 5.50 -3.11 -15.76
N TYR A 98 5.20 -3.17 -14.48
CA TYR A 98 5.84 -2.36 -13.44
C TYR A 98 7.37 -2.41 -13.47
N ASP A 99 7.96 -3.53 -13.83
CA ASP A 99 9.41 -3.73 -13.93
C ASP A 99 9.99 -3.36 -15.31
N HIS A 100 9.25 -2.58 -16.12
CA HIS A 100 9.79 -2.08 -17.38
C HIS A 100 10.90 -1.06 -17.10
N PRO A 101 12.08 -1.14 -17.78
CA PRO A 101 13.21 -0.26 -17.52
C PRO A 101 12.92 1.24 -17.65
N ASP A 102 11.93 1.64 -18.46
CA ASP A 102 11.55 3.05 -18.60
C ASP A 102 11.05 3.67 -17.28
N TYR A 103 10.58 2.85 -16.32
CA TYR A 103 10.10 3.32 -15.02
C TYR A 103 11.20 3.36 -13.96
N PHE A 104 12.37 2.77 -14.22
CA PHE A 104 13.48 2.69 -13.25
C PHE A 104 13.96 4.04 -12.74
N PRO A 105 14.04 5.12 -13.56
CA PRO A 105 14.42 6.44 -13.05
C PRO A 105 13.48 6.99 -11.98
N ILE A 106 12.17 6.64 -12.04
CA ILE A 106 11.19 7.02 -11.02
C ILE A 106 11.45 6.25 -9.72
N TYR A 107 11.76 4.95 -9.81
CA TYR A 107 12.05 4.12 -8.64
C TYR A 107 13.39 4.50 -7.98
N GLU A 108 14.39 4.88 -8.76
CA GLU A 108 15.66 5.42 -8.25
C GLU A 108 15.43 6.71 -7.46
N ALA A 109 14.69 7.67 -8.02
CA ALA A 109 14.32 8.89 -7.32
C ALA A 109 13.49 8.62 -6.05
N ALA A 110 12.59 7.65 -6.08
CA ALA A 110 11.82 7.25 -4.91
C ALA A 110 12.70 6.60 -3.81
N GLU A 111 13.68 5.79 -4.19
CA GLU A 111 14.68 5.21 -3.29
C GLU A 111 15.53 6.30 -2.63
N ASP A 112 16.01 7.28 -3.41
CA ASP A 112 16.81 8.41 -2.94
C ASP A 112 16.06 9.29 -1.91
N HIS A 113 14.74 9.42 -2.06
CA HIS A 113 13.88 10.13 -1.11
C HIS A 113 13.41 9.28 0.08
N ASP A 114 13.87 8.02 0.21
CA ASP A 114 13.40 7.07 1.23
C ASP A 114 11.87 6.85 1.18
N PHE A 115 11.29 6.94 0.00
CA PHE A 115 9.86 6.84 -0.25
C PHE A 115 9.34 5.40 -0.10
N VAL A 116 8.07 5.29 0.30
CA VAL A 116 7.32 4.05 0.26
C VAL A 116 6.50 3.98 -1.03
N CYS A 117 6.75 3.00 -1.87
CA CYS A 117 6.00 2.78 -3.11
C CYS A 117 4.92 1.73 -2.91
N LEU A 118 3.65 2.13 -2.96
CA LEU A 118 2.50 1.23 -2.87
C LEU A 118 2.00 0.92 -4.29
N PHE A 119 2.17 -0.33 -4.68
CA PHE A 119 1.73 -0.86 -5.98
C PHE A 119 0.38 -1.55 -5.84
N HIS A 120 -0.60 -1.16 -6.64
CA HIS A 120 -1.79 -2.00 -6.82
C HIS A 120 -1.37 -3.32 -7.45
N THR A 121 -1.87 -4.45 -6.94
CA THR A 121 -1.57 -5.76 -7.52
C THR A 121 -2.84 -6.55 -7.82
N GLY A 122 -2.81 -7.31 -8.90
CA GLY A 122 -3.95 -8.10 -9.37
C GLY A 122 -4.94 -7.32 -10.25
N VAL A 123 -6.13 -7.84 -10.36
CA VAL A 123 -7.19 -7.24 -11.18
C VAL A 123 -7.76 -6.01 -10.49
N VAL A 124 -7.79 -4.88 -11.20
CA VAL A 124 -8.39 -3.65 -10.67
C VAL A 124 -9.88 -3.85 -10.49
N GLY A 125 -10.35 -3.70 -9.26
CA GLY A 125 -11.77 -3.74 -8.93
C GLY A 125 -12.54 -2.62 -9.63
N GLY A 126 -13.75 -2.94 -10.13
CA GLY A 126 -14.70 -1.94 -10.62
C GLY A 126 -15.57 -1.40 -9.48
N GLY A 127 -16.42 -0.43 -9.74
CA GLY A 127 -17.41 0.07 -8.78
C GLY A 127 -18.54 -0.93 -8.48
N TYR A 128 -18.58 -2.07 -9.17
CA TYR A 128 -19.64 -3.06 -9.05
C TYR A 128 -19.08 -4.47 -8.98
N ASP A 129 -19.65 -5.29 -8.10
CA ASP A 129 -19.36 -6.71 -7.98
C ASP A 129 -20.39 -7.53 -8.77
N PHE A 130 -19.99 -8.06 -9.91
CA PHE A 130 -20.85 -8.83 -10.81
C PHE A 130 -21.16 -10.26 -10.29
N ARG A 131 -20.69 -10.66 -9.13
CA ARG A 131 -21.21 -11.85 -8.44
C ARG A 131 -22.62 -11.63 -7.91
N VAL A 132 -22.99 -10.37 -7.62
CA VAL A 132 -24.27 -10.00 -7.00
C VAL A 132 -25.02 -8.89 -7.74
N ARG A 133 -24.51 -8.48 -8.88
CA ARG A 133 -25.12 -7.45 -9.75
C ARG A 133 -25.27 -7.98 -11.17
N ASP A 134 -26.37 -7.65 -11.81
CA ASP A 134 -26.59 -7.99 -13.22
C ASP A 134 -25.73 -7.06 -14.11
N PRO A 135 -24.80 -7.63 -14.92
CA PRO A 135 -23.98 -6.82 -15.83
C PRO A 135 -24.79 -6.12 -16.95
N PHE A 136 -26.02 -6.55 -17.16
CA PHE A 136 -26.93 -5.95 -18.16
C PHE A 136 -27.93 -4.95 -17.57
N ASP A 137 -27.82 -4.65 -16.26
CA ASP A 137 -28.65 -3.62 -15.64
C ASP A 137 -28.37 -2.25 -16.30
N PRO A 138 -29.41 -1.57 -16.86
CA PRO A 138 -29.24 -0.30 -17.57
C PRO A 138 -28.63 0.80 -16.72
N GLU A 139 -28.89 0.84 -15.41
CA GLU A 139 -28.32 1.83 -14.50
C GLU A 139 -26.81 1.61 -14.30
N ILE A 140 -26.41 0.35 -14.17
CA ILE A 140 -24.99 -0.02 -14.07
C ILE A 140 -24.25 0.30 -15.37
N ILE A 141 -24.84 -0.06 -16.52
CA ILE A 141 -24.28 0.25 -17.85
C ILE A 141 -24.07 1.76 -17.98
N ALA A 142 -25.08 2.56 -17.63
CA ALA A 142 -24.99 4.02 -17.70
C ALA A 142 -23.89 4.58 -16.78
N ALA A 143 -23.77 4.05 -15.57
CA ALA A 143 -22.76 4.48 -14.60
C ALA A 143 -21.31 4.09 -14.99
N LEU A 144 -21.13 2.95 -15.69
CA LEU A 144 -19.81 2.50 -16.15
C LEU A 144 -19.34 3.18 -17.44
N LYS A 145 -20.27 3.66 -18.26
CA LYS A 145 -19.98 4.20 -19.59
C LYS A 145 -18.84 5.22 -19.65
N PRO A 146 -18.76 6.25 -18.78
CA PRO A 146 -17.66 7.23 -18.83
C PRO A 146 -16.27 6.60 -18.66
N ARG A 147 -16.15 5.63 -17.75
CA ARG A 147 -14.89 4.90 -17.51
C ARG A 147 -14.53 3.97 -18.67
N GLU A 148 -15.52 3.37 -19.29
CA GLU A 148 -15.31 2.49 -20.45
C GLU A 148 -14.88 3.30 -21.68
N GLU A 149 -15.45 4.48 -21.89
CA GLU A 149 -15.05 5.41 -22.95
C GLU A 149 -13.61 5.89 -22.75
N GLU A 150 -13.22 6.31 -21.55
CA GLU A 150 -11.83 6.67 -21.21
C GLU A 150 -10.86 5.52 -21.49
N ARG A 151 -11.18 4.29 -21.05
CA ARG A 151 -10.36 3.11 -21.31
C ARG A 151 -10.25 2.78 -22.80
N ARG A 152 -11.31 3.04 -23.56
CA ARG A 152 -11.33 2.86 -25.00
C ARG A 152 -10.39 3.84 -25.71
N GLU A 153 -10.31 5.07 -25.24
CA GLU A 153 -9.39 6.09 -25.75
C GLU A 153 -7.93 5.76 -25.43
N ARG A 154 -7.67 5.30 -24.21
CA ARG A 154 -6.34 4.93 -23.72
C ARG A 154 -6.14 3.41 -23.75
N ARG A 155 -6.17 2.81 -24.93
CA ARG A 155 -5.96 1.36 -25.10
C ARG A 155 -4.58 0.93 -24.55
N GLY A 156 -4.52 -0.26 -23.95
CA GLY A 156 -3.26 -0.86 -23.47
C GLY A 156 -3.22 -1.12 -21.96
N TYR A 157 -4.19 -0.59 -21.21
CA TYR A 157 -4.33 -0.96 -19.80
C TYR A 157 -4.56 -2.46 -19.65
N SER A 158 -3.79 -3.09 -18.77
CA SER A 158 -3.94 -4.50 -18.47
C SER A 158 -3.58 -4.79 -17.02
N SER A 159 -4.41 -5.59 -16.35
CA SER A 159 -4.07 -6.11 -15.03
C SER A 159 -2.83 -7.02 -15.05
N ALA A 160 -2.48 -7.59 -16.20
CA ALA A 160 -1.23 -8.34 -16.37
C ALA A 160 0.04 -7.48 -16.14
N TRP A 161 -0.05 -6.18 -16.36
CA TRP A 161 1.06 -5.26 -16.04
C TRP A 161 1.26 -5.02 -14.54
N MET A 162 0.27 -5.41 -13.73
CA MET A 162 0.22 -5.26 -12.27
C MET A 162 0.37 -6.60 -11.53
N GLU A 163 0.90 -7.62 -12.18
CA GLU A 163 1.20 -8.89 -11.53
C GLU A 163 2.28 -8.72 -10.46
N PRO A 164 2.11 -9.32 -9.27
CA PRO A 164 3.06 -9.20 -8.16
C PRO A 164 4.49 -9.58 -8.49
N ILE A 165 4.69 -10.48 -9.47
CA ILE A 165 6.04 -10.94 -9.82
C ILE A 165 6.96 -9.81 -10.30
N ALA A 166 6.41 -8.73 -10.84
CA ALA A 166 7.18 -7.55 -11.22
C ALA A 166 7.87 -6.89 -10.02
N LEU A 167 7.26 -6.98 -8.82
CA LEU A 167 7.85 -6.43 -7.60
C LEU A 167 9.13 -7.16 -7.17
N ASP A 168 9.30 -8.43 -7.57
CA ASP A 168 10.53 -9.17 -7.36
C ASP A 168 11.72 -8.53 -8.10
N THR A 169 11.53 -8.21 -9.39
CA THR A 169 12.54 -7.54 -10.21
C THR A 169 12.89 -6.15 -9.67
N ILE A 170 11.86 -5.36 -9.29
CA ILE A 170 12.04 -4.02 -8.73
C ILE A 170 12.80 -4.10 -7.40
N ALA A 171 12.41 -5.02 -6.52
CA ALA A 171 13.05 -5.19 -5.21
C ALA A 171 14.51 -5.60 -5.30
N MET A 172 14.90 -6.36 -6.33
CA MET A 172 16.29 -6.73 -6.59
C MET A 172 17.09 -5.60 -7.21
N SER A 173 16.47 -4.78 -8.06
CA SER A 173 17.10 -3.64 -8.73
C SER A 173 17.31 -2.45 -7.79
N PHE A 174 16.37 -2.27 -6.84
CA PHE A 174 16.33 -1.16 -5.87
C PHE A 174 16.22 -1.72 -4.45
N PRO A 175 17.34 -2.19 -3.84
CA PRO A 175 17.32 -2.94 -2.59
C PRO A 175 16.96 -2.09 -1.34
N TYR A 176 16.98 -0.77 -1.46
CA TYR A 176 16.60 0.16 -0.39
C TYR A 176 15.22 0.76 -0.59
N LEU A 177 14.63 0.62 -1.78
CA LEU A 177 13.26 1.05 -2.05
C LEU A 177 12.29 0.28 -1.16
N LYS A 178 11.41 1.00 -0.47
CA LYS A 178 10.37 0.42 0.39
C LYS A 178 9.13 0.12 -0.46
N ILE A 179 8.78 -1.14 -0.60
CA ILE A 179 7.72 -1.60 -1.50
C ILE A 179 6.56 -2.18 -0.70
N ILE A 180 5.35 -1.71 -0.98
CA ILE A 180 4.10 -2.33 -0.53
C ILE A 180 3.36 -2.86 -1.75
N GLY A 181 3.09 -4.17 -1.78
CA GLY A 181 2.14 -4.75 -2.70
C GLY A 181 0.74 -4.72 -2.08
N ALA A 182 -0.23 -4.11 -2.75
CA ALA A 182 -1.59 -4.00 -2.25
C ALA A 182 -2.33 -5.35 -2.32
N HIS A 183 -3.32 -5.53 -1.43
CA HIS A 183 -4.29 -6.63 -1.47
C HIS A 183 -3.65 -8.02 -1.42
N LEU A 184 -2.50 -8.17 -0.73
CA LEU A 184 -1.79 -9.44 -0.60
C LEU A 184 -1.58 -10.16 -1.95
N GLY A 185 -1.40 -9.40 -3.04
CA GLY A 185 -1.26 -9.98 -4.38
C GLY A 185 -2.52 -10.68 -4.88
N ILE A 186 -3.69 -10.12 -4.67
CA ILE A 186 -5.00 -10.74 -4.95
C ILE A 186 -5.01 -11.57 -6.25
N GLY A 187 -5.36 -12.84 -6.15
CA GLY A 187 -5.31 -13.81 -7.25
C GLY A 187 -3.92 -14.44 -7.50
N TYR A 188 -2.83 -13.94 -6.88
CA TYR A 188 -1.44 -14.38 -7.02
C TYR A 188 -0.77 -14.63 -5.66
N TYR A 189 -1.53 -15.11 -4.68
CA TYR A 189 -1.09 -15.22 -3.29
C TYR A 189 0.20 -16.03 -3.08
N ASP A 190 0.39 -17.10 -3.84
CA ASP A 190 1.60 -17.93 -3.74
C ASP A 190 2.85 -17.13 -4.15
N ILE A 191 2.73 -16.36 -5.23
CA ILE A 191 3.82 -15.46 -5.67
C ILE A 191 4.09 -14.39 -4.62
N ALA A 192 3.05 -13.76 -4.08
CA ALA A 192 3.17 -12.76 -3.03
C ALA A 192 3.87 -13.30 -1.78
N CYS A 193 3.49 -14.51 -1.31
CA CYS A 193 4.11 -15.17 -0.18
C CYS A 193 5.60 -15.49 -0.43
N HIS A 194 5.93 -15.97 -1.63
CA HIS A 194 7.32 -16.23 -2.00
C HIS A 194 8.17 -14.96 -2.06
N ILE A 195 7.66 -13.88 -2.62
CA ILE A 195 8.34 -12.57 -2.65
C ILE A 195 8.56 -12.07 -1.22
N ALA A 196 7.53 -12.11 -0.36
CA ALA A 196 7.64 -11.71 1.04
C ALA A 196 8.74 -12.47 1.78
N ARG A 197 8.89 -13.76 1.50
CA ARG A 197 9.90 -14.63 2.11
C ARG A 197 11.33 -14.23 1.72
N TRP A 198 11.56 -13.82 0.48
CA TRP A 198 12.90 -13.67 -0.06
C TRP A 198 13.33 -12.22 -0.34
N ARG A 199 12.41 -11.26 -0.34
CA ARG A 199 12.72 -9.83 -0.55
C ARG A 199 12.54 -9.04 0.73
N ARG A 200 13.65 -8.56 1.28
CA ARG A 200 13.68 -7.81 2.55
C ARG A 200 12.80 -6.56 2.51
N ASN A 201 12.80 -5.87 1.39
CA ASN A 201 12.19 -4.56 1.18
C ASN A 201 10.75 -4.61 0.60
N VAL A 202 10.15 -5.80 0.44
CA VAL A 202 8.75 -5.95 0.01
C VAL A 202 7.88 -6.34 1.19
N PHE A 203 6.79 -5.62 1.35
CA PHE A 203 5.70 -5.82 2.32
C PHE A 203 4.39 -5.97 1.58
N TRP A 204 3.34 -6.45 2.26
CA TRP A 204 2.02 -6.60 1.68
C TRP A 204 0.98 -5.99 2.61
N ASP A 205 0.10 -5.15 2.08
CA ASP A 205 -1.09 -4.81 2.84
C ASP A 205 -2.17 -5.87 2.69
N ILE A 206 -3.00 -5.98 3.70
CA ILE A 206 -4.10 -6.95 3.78
C ILE A 206 -5.45 -6.31 3.41
N SER A 207 -5.45 -5.21 2.66
CA SER A 207 -6.66 -4.57 2.14
C SER A 207 -7.39 -5.45 1.10
N GLY A 208 -8.58 -5.05 0.68
CA GLY A 208 -9.37 -5.80 -0.31
C GLY A 208 -10.52 -6.63 0.27
N GLY A 209 -10.83 -6.41 1.54
CA GLY A 209 -12.08 -6.84 2.17
C GLY A 209 -12.25 -8.35 2.38
N GLU A 210 -13.50 -8.82 2.26
CA GLU A 210 -13.89 -10.21 2.57
C GLU A 210 -13.10 -11.27 1.79
N LEU A 211 -12.78 -11.01 0.53
CA LEU A 211 -12.08 -11.98 -0.31
C LEU A 211 -10.70 -12.31 0.25
N ILE A 212 -9.95 -11.28 0.67
CA ILE A 212 -8.62 -11.44 1.26
C ILE A 212 -8.73 -12.14 2.62
N ARG A 213 -9.67 -11.70 3.48
CA ARG A 213 -9.90 -12.32 4.78
C ARG A 213 -10.21 -13.81 4.66
N ARG A 214 -11.10 -14.18 3.74
CA ARG A 214 -11.43 -15.59 3.47
C ARG A 214 -10.19 -16.38 3.07
N HIS A 215 -9.41 -15.87 2.13
CA HIS A 215 -8.23 -16.56 1.64
C HIS A 215 -7.17 -16.76 2.73
N VAL A 216 -6.96 -15.74 3.57
CA VAL A 216 -6.04 -15.79 4.72
C VAL A 216 -6.45 -16.89 5.71
N ILE A 217 -7.76 -17.03 5.97
CA ILE A 217 -8.30 -18.06 6.87
C ILE A 217 -8.17 -19.45 6.24
N GLU A 218 -8.69 -19.64 5.03
CA GLU A 218 -8.78 -20.96 4.37
C GLU A 218 -7.40 -21.59 4.17
N ARG A 219 -6.39 -20.77 3.89
CA ARG A 219 -5.00 -21.23 3.69
C ARG A 219 -4.16 -21.18 4.96
N ASN A 220 -4.67 -20.64 6.05
CA ASN A 220 -3.87 -20.40 7.26
C ASN A 220 -2.56 -19.67 6.95
N LEU A 221 -2.66 -18.59 6.11
CA LEU A 221 -1.46 -17.95 5.54
C LEU A 221 -0.51 -17.39 6.59
N VAL A 222 -1.03 -16.89 7.71
CA VAL A 222 -0.25 -16.21 8.74
C VAL A 222 -0.22 -17.07 10.00
N PRO A 223 0.95 -17.43 10.51
CA PRO A 223 2.30 -17.18 10.01
C PRO A 223 2.87 -18.29 9.11
N ALA A 224 2.05 -19.25 8.66
CA ALA A 224 2.53 -20.46 8.01
C ALA A 224 3.25 -20.21 6.68
N GLU A 225 2.70 -19.36 5.83
CA GLU A 225 3.26 -19.04 4.51
C GLU A 225 3.88 -17.63 4.46
N ILE A 226 3.29 -16.66 5.16
CA ILE A 226 3.79 -15.29 5.24
C ILE A 226 3.96 -14.86 6.70
N SER A 227 5.10 -14.25 7.00
CA SER A 227 5.38 -13.75 8.34
C SER A 227 4.59 -12.48 8.64
N HIS A 228 4.10 -12.36 9.90
CA HIS A 228 3.51 -11.12 10.41
C HIS A 228 4.44 -9.90 10.31
N TYR A 229 5.76 -10.10 10.18
CA TYR A 229 6.72 -9.01 9.92
C TYR A 229 6.61 -8.39 8.53
N LYS A 230 5.91 -9.05 7.61
CA LYS A 230 5.78 -8.64 6.21
C LYS A 230 4.39 -8.13 5.85
N LEU A 231 3.49 -8.10 6.82
CA LEU A 231 2.11 -7.68 6.65
C LEU A 231 1.86 -6.30 7.26
N LEU A 232 1.05 -5.53 6.58
CA LEU A 232 0.61 -4.19 6.96
C LEU A 232 -0.92 -4.17 6.94
N TYR A 233 -1.52 -3.50 7.92
CA TYR A 233 -2.94 -3.23 7.86
C TYR A 233 -3.22 -2.13 6.83
N GLY A 234 -4.23 -2.36 5.98
CA GLY A 234 -4.79 -1.41 5.05
C GLY A 234 -6.29 -1.68 4.91
N SER A 235 -7.13 -0.65 4.98
CA SER A 235 -8.57 -0.81 4.85
C SER A 235 -9.05 -0.81 3.42
N ASP A 236 -8.39 -0.09 2.52
CA ASP A 236 -8.88 0.28 1.19
C ASP A 236 -10.25 0.98 1.25
N ASN A 237 -10.45 1.74 2.32
CA ASN A 237 -11.72 2.34 2.69
C ASN A 237 -11.49 3.76 3.22
N ASN A 238 -12.57 4.50 3.46
CA ASN A 238 -12.55 5.84 4.06
C ASN A 238 -13.73 6.10 5.01
N THR A 239 -14.60 5.11 5.21
CA THR A 239 -15.82 5.27 5.99
C THR A 239 -16.04 4.21 7.06
N ARG A 240 -15.45 3.02 6.92
CA ARG A 240 -15.75 1.82 7.73
C ARG A 240 -14.55 1.35 8.53
N PHE A 241 -13.73 2.25 9.07
CA PHE A 241 -12.51 1.88 9.81
C PHE A 241 -12.77 0.90 10.96
N GLU A 242 -13.77 1.18 11.81
CA GLU A 242 -14.10 0.31 12.95
C GLU A 242 -14.52 -1.10 12.53
N ASP A 243 -15.34 -1.21 11.48
CA ASP A 243 -15.80 -2.50 10.97
C ASP A 243 -14.65 -3.31 10.39
N GLU A 244 -13.80 -2.71 9.56
CA GLU A 244 -12.65 -3.38 8.95
C GLU A 244 -11.63 -3.84 10.00
N ILE A 245 -11.35 -3.01 11.01
CA ILE A 245 -10.48 -3.37 12.13
C ILE A 245 -11.06 -4.55 12.90
N ARG A 246 -12.36 -4.51 13.25
CA ARG A 246 -13.04 -5.58 13.96
C ARG A 246 -13.03 -6.90 13.19
N ASP A 247 -13.28 -6.82 11.88
CA ASP A 247 -13.26 -7.99 11.00
C ASP A 247 -11.86 -8.63 10.97
N TRP A 248 -10.80 -7.83 10.87
CA TRP A 248 -9.43 -8.34 10.93
C TRP A 248 -9.05 -8.88 12.31
N GLN A 249 -9.51 -8.26 13.41
CA GLN A 249 -9.33 -8.82 14.75
C GLN A 249 -9.96 -10.22 14.85
N THR A 250 -11.15 -10.41 14.29
CA THR A 250 -11.82 -11.72 14.24
C THR A 250 -11.00 -12.74 13.44
N VAL A 251 -10.43 -12.35 12.29
CA VAL A 251 -9.53 -13.22 11.51
C VAL A 251 -8.30 -13.61 12.33
N PHE A 252 -7.68 -12.66 13.02
CA PHE A 252 -6.49 -12.91 13.85
C PHE A 252 -6.80 -13.78 15.07
N ASP A 253 -8.01 -13.71 15.63
CA ASP A 253 -8.49 -14.65 16.67
C ASP A 253 -8.58 -16.06 16.12
N LEU A 254 -9.16 -16.26 14.94
CA LEU A 254 -9.25 -17.55 14.28
C LEU A 254 -7.88 -18.16 13.98
N LEU A 255 -6.93 -17.33 13.56
CA LEU A 255 -5.53 -17.72 13.31
C LEU A 255 -4.68 -17.84 14.59
N ARG A 256 -5.23 -17.48 15.75
CA ARG A 256 -4.56 -17.50 17.06
C ARG A 256 -3.27 -16.66 17.08
N LEU A 257 -3.28 -15.51 16.43
CA LEU A 257 -2.14 -14.60 16.48
C LEU A 257 -1.99 -14.02 17.88
N THR A 258 -0.74 -13.89 18.34
CA THR A 258 -0.42 -13.23 19.61
C THR A 258 -0.68 -11.72 19.52
N ASP A 259 -0.80 -11.06 20.68
CA ASP A 259 -0.97 -9.59 20.73
C ASP A 259 0.21 -8.85 20.07
N GLU A 260 1.44 -9.35 20.22
CA GLU A 260 2.61 -8.80 19.54
C GLU A 260 2.51 -8.90 18.01
N GLN A 261 2.05 -10.05 17.49
CA GLN A 261 1.88 -10.24 16.05
C GLN A 261 0.80 -9.31 15.48
N ARG A 262 -0.31 -9.14 16.21
CA ARG A 262 -1.40 -8.21 15.84
C ARG A 262 -0.93 -6.77 15.86
N GLU A 263 -0.23 -6.36 16.93
CA GLU A 263 0.33 -5.01 17.03
C GLU A 263 1.25 -4.70 15.86
N ARG A 264 2.11 -5.65 15.48
CA ARG A 264 3.01 -5.47 14.33
C ARG A 264 2.26 -5.28 13.03
N ILE A 265 1.20 -6.04 12.77
CA ILE A 265 0.41 -5.92 11.54
C ILE A 265 -0.39 -4.61 11.53
N PHE A 266 -1.04 -4.28 12.65
CA PHE A 266 -1.87 -3.08 12.73
C PHE A 266 -1.07 -1.78 12.80
N TYR A 267 0.15 -1.81 13.34
CA TYR A 267 0.90 -0.58 13.57
C TYR A 267 2.42 -0.72 13.36
N GLY A 268 3.05 -1.65 14.05
CA GLY A 268 4.50 -1.65 14.24
C GLY A 268 5.31 -1.74 12.95
N ASN A 269 4.86 -2.54 11.98
CA ASN A 269 5.56 -2.66 10.69
C ASN A 269 5.45 -1.37 9.87
N ALA A 270 4.27 -0.76 9.80
CA ALA A 270 4.07 0.51 9.10
C ALA A 270 4.86 1.63 9.76
N ALA A 271 4.83 1.73 11.09
CA ALA A 271 5.59 2.74 11.84
C ALA A 271 7.11 2.67 11.55
N ARG A 272 7.66 1.46 11.41
CA ARG A 272 9.06 1.28 11.02
C ARG A 272 9.31 1.64 9.56
N LEU A 273 8.41 1.22 8.66
CA LEU A 273 8.52 1.48 7.24
C LEU A 273 8.53 2.98 6.93
N PHE A 274 7.71 3.75 7.65
CA PHE A 274 7.61 5.21 7.54
C PHE A 274 8.56 5.99 8.46
N GLY A 275 9.47 5.30 9.17
CA GLY A 275 10.52 5.94 9.97
C GLY A 275 10.04 6.56 11.29
N LEU A 276 8.85 6.18 11.81
CA LEU A 276 8.33 6.67 13.09
C LEU A 276 8.97 5.98 14.30
N VAL A 277 9.51 4.79 14.12
CA VAL A 277 10.23 4.04 15.15
C VAL A 277 11.65 3.83 14.64
N PRO A 278 12.68 4.23 15.38
CA PRO A 278 14.05 3.97 15.01
C PRO A 278 14.26 2.46 14.79
N VAL A 279 14.85 2.10 13.67
CA VAL A 279 15.39 0.74 13.49
C VAL A 279 16.67 0.72 14.32
N GLU A 280 16.70 -0.07 15.41
CA GLU A 280 17.94 -0.27 16.16
C GLU A 280 19.02 -0.77 15.20
N PRO A 281 20.19 -0.11 15.12
CA PRO A 281 21.28 -0.61 14.32
C PRO A 281 21.62 -2.01 14.81
N LEU A 282 21.83 -2.93 13.86
CA LEU A 282 22.34 -4.26 14.23
C LEU A 282 23.58 -4.10 15.10
N PRO A 283 23.72 -4.84 16.21
CA PRO A 283 24.93 -4.80 17.01
C PRO A 283 26.13 -5.04 16.09
N GLN A 284 27.07 -4.11 16.10
CA GLN A 284 28.31 -4.25 15.33
C GLN A 284 28.97 -5.56 15.77
N PRO A 285 29.47 -6.41 14.85
CA PRO A 285 30.22 -7.58 15.25
C PRO A 285 31.39 -7.10 16.14
N GLU A 286 31.55 -7.72 17.31
CA GLU A 286 32.72 -7.43 18.17
C GLU A 286 33.99 -7.55 17.30
N PRO A 287 34.90 -6.59 17.40
CA PRO A 287 36.16 -6.70 16.69
C PRO A 287 36.79 -8.04 17.05
N ALA A 288 37.12 -8.83 16.04
CA ALA A 288 37.77 -10.13 16.24
C ALA A 288 38.93 -9.93 17.22
N ARG A 289 38.86 -10.57 18.38
CA ARG A 289 39.96 -10.58 19.34
C ARG A 289 41.19 -11.00 18.58
N ALA A 290 42.17 -10.11 18.49
CA ALA A 290 43.45 -10.43 17.92
C ALA A 290 43.96 -11.69 18.66
N ALA A 291 44.16 -12.77 17.92
CA ALA A 291 44.74 -13.97 18.48
C ALA A 291 46.05 -13.55 19.12
N ALA A 292 46.12 -13.61 20.44
CA ALA A 292 47.36 -13.38 21.18
C ALA A 292 48.37 -14.38 20.68
N GLY A 293 49.37 -13.90 19.96
CA GLY A 293 50.46 -14.67 19.51
C GLY A 293 51.15 -15.34 20.70
N GLY A 294 51.02 -16.65 20.80
CA GLY A 294 51.85 -17.49 21.63
C GLY A 294 53.21 -17.59 20.99
N GLY A 295 54.14 -16.78 21.46
CA GLY A 295 55.54 -17.02 21.22
C GLY A 295 56.05 -18.08 22.22
N SER A 296 56.71 -19.06 21.74
CA SER A 296 57.93 -19.67 22.28
C SER A 296 58.42 -20.76 21.35
#